data_b0b225cbc958ce7a3456deb05a8022a0
#
_entry.id   b0b225cbc958ce7a3456deb05a8022a0
#
_cell.length_a   1.000
_cell.length_b   1.000
_cell.length_c   1.000
_cell.angle_alpha   90.00
_cell.angle_beta   90.00
_cell.angle_gamma   90.00
#
_symmetry.space_group_name_H-M   'P 1'
#
loop_
_entity.id
_entity.type
_entity.pdbx_description
1 polymer ?
#
loop_
_entity_poly.entity_id
_entity_poly.type
_entity_poly.pdbx_seq_one_letter_code
_entity_poly.pdbx_strand_id
1 'polypeptide(L)'
;MPRNYWMLSLSEENFVVTKKLDYSVQGFRVPHHKKIKRMLVGDRLLIYVQELSSFTTSLNITSEYFEDHTKQWTYIHEKEDFSLRVNMEPECMLNQEEFIDAKILAPRMQFIKNWRPEDWHLAFLGDLHLIPKNDFKLIEDEMQRLIDKRSNKSYRNN
;
A
#
# COMPACT_ATOMS: atom_id res chain seq x y z
N MET A 1 -18.27 -11.52 6.91
CA MET A 1 -16.87 -11.73 7.25
C MET A 1 -16.17 -10.40 7.42
N PRO A 2 -15.45 -10.17 8.49
CA PRO A 2 -14.72 -8.92 8.66
C PRO A 2 -13.60 -8.80 7.63
N ARG A 3 -13.41 -7.59 7.09
CA ARG A 3 -12.31 -7.29 6.20
C ARG A 3 -11.02 -7.18 6.96
N ASN A 4 -9.94 -7.59 6.32
CA ASN A 4 -8.59 -7.27 6.76
C ASN A 4 -8.09 -6.02 6.02
N TYR A 5 -7.30 -5.23 6.71
CA TYR A 5 -6.70 -4.02 6.18
C TYR A 5 -5.19 -4.20 6.20
N TRP A 6 -4.59 -4.08 5.04
CA TRP A 6 -3.17 -4.39 4.83
C TRP A 6 -2.41 -3.14 4.42
N MET A 7 -1.16 -3.07 4.83
CA MET A 7 -0.22 -2.06 4.34
C MET A 7 0.97 -2.78 3.71
N LEU A 8 1.23 -2.48 2.44
CA LEU A 8 2.36 -3.01 1.69
C LEU A 8 3.42 -1.92 1.57
N SER A 9 4.62 -2.23 2.06
CA SER A 9 5.77 -1.34 1.96
C SER A 9 6.60 -1.78 0.76
N LEU A 10 6.64 -0.95 -0.28
CA LEU A 10 7.36 -1.23 -1.52
C LEU A 10 8.58 -0.33 -1.66
N SER A 11 9.64 -0.85 -2.30
CA SER A 11 10.68 0.00 -2.86
C SER A 11 10.09 0.86 -3.99
N GLU A 12 10.71 2.00 -4.24
CA GLU A 12 10.29 2.86 -5.35
C GLU A 12 10.34 2.11 -6.69
N GLU A 13 11.38 1.29 -6.90
CA GLU A 13 11.52 0.47 -8.10
C GLU A 13 10.34 -0.48 -8.28
N ASN A 14 9.95 -1.19 -7.22
CA ASN A 14 8.81 -2.12 -7.28
C ASN A 14 7.47 -1.38 -7.38
N PHE A 15 7.37 -0.21 -6.80
CA PHE A 15 6.18 0.63 -6.96
C PHE A 15 5.96 1.02 -8.43
N VAL A 16 7.04 1.37 -9.14
CA VAL A 16 6.97 1.68 -10.57
C VAL A 16 6.44 0.48 -11.36
N VAL A 17 6.86 -0.73 -11.02
CA VAL A 17 6.36 -1.96 -11.66
C VAL A 17 4.85 -2.10 -11.46
N THR A 18 4.38 -1.97 -10.21
CA THR A 18 2.95 -2.05 -9.88
C THR A 18 2.15 -1.01 -10.65
N LYS A 19 2.66 0.21 -10.74
CA LYS A 19 2.03 1.30 -11.48
C LYS A 19 1.94 1.00 -12.97
N LYS A 20 3.00 0.44 -13.56
CA LYS A 20 3.01 0.04 -14.98
C LYS A 20 2.02 -1.06 -15.29
N LEU A 21 1.67 -1.88 -14.30
CA LEU A 21 0.65 -2.92 -14.40
C LEU A 21 -0.76 -2.36 -14.13
N ASP A 22 -0.91 -1.04 -14.12
CA ASP A 22 -2.16 -0.34 -13.85
C ASP A 22 -2.78 -0.71 -12.50
N TYR A 23 -1.94 -1.05 -11.52
CA TYR A 23 -2.38 -1.46 -10.17
C TYR A 23 -3.32 -2.68 -10.20
N SER A 24 -3.24 -3.50 -11.24
CA SER A 24 -4.16 -4.63 -11.43
C SER A 24 -3.73 -5.91 -10.72
N VAL A 25 -2.46 -6.02 -10.40
CA VAL A 25 -1.88 -7.21 -9.75
C VAL A 25 -0.71 -6.80 -8.87
N GLN A 26 -0.56 -7.50 -7.74
CA GLN A 26 0.57 -7.29 -6.85
C GLN A 26 1.20 -8.63 -6.50
N GLY A 27 2.53 -8.68 -6.58
CA GLY A 27 3.32 -9.83 -6.16
C GLY A 27 3.90 -9.64 -4.77
N PHE A 28 4.05 -10.76 -4.07
CA PHE A 28 4.61 -10.82 -2.71
C PHE A 28 5.67 -11.91 -2.66
N ARG A 29 6.67 -11.70 -1.81
CA ARG A 29 7.74 -12.69 -1.62
C ARG A 29 7.24 -13.90 -0.85
N VAL A 30 7.79 -15.07 -1.15
CA VAL A 30 7.41 -16.35 -0.53
C VAL A 30 7.40 -16.31 1.01
N PRO A 31 8.36 -15.64 1.71
CA PRO A 31 8.31 -15.57 3.17
C PRO A 31 7.01 -15.00 3.76
N HIS A 32 6.22 -14.30 2.96
CA HIS A 32 4.92 -13.76 3.39
C HIS A 32 3.74 -14.72 3.16
N HIS A 33 3.99 -15.97 2.80
CA HIS A 33 2.96 -16.94 2.43
C HIS A 33 1.85 -17.08 3.47
N LYS A 34 2.21 -17.12 4.77
CA LYS A 34 1.22 -17.23 5.85
C LYS A 34 0.27 -16.04 5.88
N LYS A 35 0.79 -14.83 5.66
CA LYS A 35 -0.04 -13.61 5.62
C LYS A 35 -0.91 -13.61 4.37
N ILE A 36 -0.35 -13.99 3.23
CA ILE A 36 -1.05 -13.98 1.94
C ILE A 36 -2.24 -14.93 1.95
N LYS A 37 -2.12 -16.10 2.60
CA LYS A 37 -3.23 -17.02 2.78
C LYS A 37 -4.44 -16.39 3.50
N ARG A 38 -4.19 -15.39 4.34
CA ARG A 38 -5.23 -14.67 5.08
C ARG A 38 -5.84 -13.52 4.30
N MET A 39 -5.25 -13.17 3.17
CA MET A 39 -5.73 -12.08 2.31
C MET A 39 -6.85 -12.59 1.42
N LEU A 40 -8.02 -12.00 1.55
CA LEU A 40 -9.25 -12.47 0.91
C LEU A 40 -9.85 -11.40 0.01
N VAL A 41 -10.70 -11.81 -0.91
CA VAL A 41 -11.48 -10.90 -1.75
C VAL A 41 -12.26 -9.92 -0.85
N GLY A 42 -12.16 -8.64 -1.16
CA GLY A 42 -12.79 -7.58 -0.37
C GLY A 42 -11.89 -6.97 0.68
N ASP A 43 -10.74 -7.57 0.96
CA ASP A 43 -9.72 -6.94 1.81
C ASP A 43 -9.20 -5.66 1.15
N ARG A 44 -8.69 -4.74 1.96
CA ARG A 44 -8.19 -3.46 1.51
C ARG A 44 -6.67 -3.42 1.65
N LEU A 45 -6.02 -2.78 0.70
CA LEU A 45 -4.55 -2.66 0.66
C LEU A 45 -4.14 -1.20 0.51
N LEU A 46 -3.12 -0.81 1.27
CA LEU A 46 -2.52 0.51 1.20
C LEU A 46 -1.06 0.36 0.78
N ILE A 47 -0.61 1.15 -0.17
CA ILE A 47 0.79 1.14 -0.60
C ILE A 47 1.55 2.30 0.04
N TYR A 48 2.64 1.95 0.70
CA TYR A 48 3.64 2.85 1.27
C TYR A 48 4.94 2.66 0.48
N VAL A 49 5.55 3.75 0.02
CA VAL A 49 6.82 3.69 -0.73
C VAL A 49 7.96 4.10 0.18
N GLN A 50 8.90 3.18 0.38
CA GLN A 50 9.96 3.29 1.39
C GLN A 50 10.85 4.52 1.22
N GLU A 51 11.43 4.70 0.04
CA GLU A 51 12.38 5.79 -0.22
C GLU A 51 11.72 7.17 -0.14
N LEU A 52 10.42 7.24 -0.37
CA LEU A 52 9.65 8.48 -0.29
C LEU A 52 8.98 8.67 1.08
N SER A 53 9.02 7.66 1.93
CA SER A 53 8.32 7.65 3.23
C SER A 53 6.87 8.11 3.12
N SER A 54 6.18 7.68 2.06
CA SER A 54 4.87 8.23 1.71
C SER A 54 3.84 7.18 1.36
N PHE A 55 2.59 7.45 1.72
CA PHE A 55 1.43 6.69 1.27
C PHE A 55 1.00 7.20 -0.11
N THR A 56 0.72 6.29 -1.02
CA THR A 56 0.51 6.64 -2.43
C THR A 56 -0.81 6.17 -3.01
N THR A 57 -1.31 5.01 -2.59
CA THR A 57 -2.44 4.36 -3.27
C THR A 57 -3.22 3.50 -2.29
N SER A 58 -4.55 3.49 -2.41
CA SER A 58 -5.39 2.50 -1.75
C SER A 58 -6.08 1.63 -2.79
N LEU A 59 -6.27 0.35 -2.47
CA LEU A 59 -6.75 -0.66 -3.41
C LEU A 59 -7.71 -1.63 -2.74
N ASN A 60 -8.51 -2.30 -3.59
CA ASN A 60 -9.36 -3.42 -3.20
C ASN A 60 -8.75 -4.71 -3.73
N ILE A 61 -8.69 -5.74 -2.89
CA ILE A 61 -8.25 -7.08 -3.31
C ILE A 61 -9.43 -7.76 -3.98
N THR A 62 -9.24 -8.25 -5.21
CA THR A 62 -10.32 -8.80 -6.04
C THR A 62 -10.19 -10.28 -6.33
N SER A 63 -9.10 -10.93 -5.89
CA SER A 63 -8.93 -12.38 -6.04
C SER A 63 -8.25 -12.97 -4.80
N GLU A 64 -8.38 -14.30 -4.65
CA GLU A 64 -7.50 -15.05 -3.77
C GLU A 64 -6.10 -15.07 -4.38
N TYR A 65 -5.09 -15.43 -3.58
CA TYR A 65 -3.73 -15.48 -4.11
C TYR A 65 -3.57 -16.63 -5.13
N PHE A 66 -2.67 -16.41 -6.08
CA PHE A 66 -2.28 -17.40 -7.06
C PHE A 66 -0.77 -17.33 -7.26
N GLU A 67 -0.19 -18.35 -7.86
CA GLU A 67 1.24 -18.39 -8.16
C GLU A 67 1.49 -18.01 -9.62
N ASP A 68 2.46 -17.14 -9.84
CA ASP A 68 2.92 -16.73 -11.17
C ASP A 68 4.39 -16.37 -11.05
N HIS A 69 5.24 -17.02 -11.83
CA HIS A 69 6.69 -16.85 -11.78
C HIS A 69 7.23 -15.90 -12.86
N THR A 70 6.36 -15.22 -13.59
CA THR A 70 6.77 -14.19 -14.54
C THR A 70 7.51 -13.08 -13.79
N LYS A 71 8.69 -12.72 -14.25
CA LYS A 71 9.51 -11.70 -13.59
C LYS A 71 8.91 -10.32 -13.76
N GLN A 72 8.56 -9.67 -12.66
CA GLN A 72 8.04 -8.32 -12.63
C GLN A 72 8.75 -7.49 -11.54
N TRP A 73 8.52 -7.86 -10.27
CA TRP A 73 9.14 -7.19 -9.13
C TRP A 73 10.49 -7.81 -8.80
N THR A 74 11.39 -7.03 -8.17
CA THR A 74 12.73 -7.50 -7.82
C THR A 74 13.07 -7.21 -6.36
N TYR A 75 13.97 -8.04 -5.80
CA TYR A 75 14.49 -7.84 -4.46
C TYR A 75 16.03 -7.92 -4.52
N ILE A 76 16.69 -6.87 -4.03
CA ILE A 76 18.14 -6.69 -4.21
C ILE A 76 18.97 -7.80 -3.58
N HIS A 77 18.51 -8.33 -2.45
CA HIS A 77 19.31 -9.26 -1.65
C HIS A 77 19.05 -10.74 -1.97
N GLU A 78 18.03 -11.05 -2.73
CA GLU A 78 17.66 -12.42 -3.05
C GLU A 78 17.05 -12.51 -4.45
N LYS A 79 17.27 -13.62 -5.12
CA LYS A 79 16.65 -13.89 -6.43
C LYS A 79 15.23 -14.40 -6.20
N GLU A 80 14.36 -13.54 -5.73
CA GLU A 80 12.95 -13.87 -5.55
C GLU A 80 12.13 -13.32 -6.71
N ASP A 81 11.12 -14.07 -7.11
CA ASP A 81 10.28 -13.71 -8.25
C ASP A 81 8.92 -13.14 -7.86
N PHE A 82 8.68 -12.88 -6.57
CA PHE A 82 7.39 -12.36 -6.09
C PHE A 82 6.22 -13.19 -6.63
N SER A 83 6.33 -14.52 -6.48
CA SER A 83 5.44 -15.47 -7.12
C SER A 83 4.05 -15.56 -6.51
N LEU A 84 3.84 -15.08 -5.31
CA LEU A 84 2.52 -15.06 -4.65
C LEU A 84 1.82 -13.77 -5.07
N ARG A 85 0.73 -13.88 -5.82
CA ARG A 85 0.07 -12.71 -6.41
C ARG A 85 -1.41 -12.66 -6.09
N VAL A 86 -1.93 -11.43 -6.04
CA VAL A 86 -3.38 -11.18 -5.96
C VAL A 86 -3.75 -10.17 -7.04
N ASN A 87 -4.96 -10.32 -7.58
CA ASN A 87 -5.56 -9.27 -8.41
C ASN A 87 -6.15 -8.20 -7.51
N MET A 88 -6.17 -6.97 -8.00
CA MET A 88 -6.68 -5.84 -7.23
C MET A 88 -7.22 -4.76 -8.16
N GLU A 89 -7.97 -3.82 -7.57
CA GLU A 89 -8.48 -2.64 -8.25
C GLU A 89 -8.13 -1.40 -7.42
N PRO A 90 -7.62 -0.33 -8.05
CA PRO A 90 -7.33 0.90 -7.32
C PRO A 90 -8.62 1.61 -6.89
N GLU A 91 -8.58 2.19 -5.69
CA GLU A 91 -9.64 3.06 -5.17
C GLU A 91 -9.18 4.51 -5.17
N CYS A 92 -8.08 4.81 -4.48
CA CYS A 92 -7.48 6.12 -4.46
C CYS A 92 -6.07 6.04 -5.04
N MET A 93 -5.82 6.79 -6.11
CA MET A 93 -4.50 6.89 -6.73
C MET A 93 -4.05 8.34 -6.64
N LEU A 94 -3.03 8.61 -5.83
CA LEU A 94 -2.48 9.96 -5.71
C LEU A 94 -1.48 10.23 -6.84
N ASN A 95 -1.45 11.46 -7.31
CA ASN A 95 -0.36 11.94 -8.14
C ASN A 95 0.88 12.17 -7.27
N GLN A 96 2.05 12.20 -7.85
CA GLN A 96 3.30 12.29 -7.11
C GLN A 96 3.32 13.49 -6.15
N GLU A 97 2.82 14.63 -6.58
CA GLU A 97 2.77 15.84 -5.74
C GLU A 97 1.76 15.75 -4.59
N GLU A 98 0.91 14.73 -4.60
CA GLU A 98 -0.09 14.48 -3.57
C GLU A 98 0.29 13.38 -2.58
N PHE A 99 1.41 12.69 -2.80
CA PHE A 99 1.83 11.62 -1.90
C PHE A 99 1.90 12.13 -0.47
N ILE A 100 1.36 11.33 0.47
CA ILE A 100 1.24 11.74 1.86
C ILE A 100 2.47 11.31 2.64
N ASP A 101 3.27 12.26 3.09
CA ASP A 101 4.40 11.98 3.98
C ASP A 101 3.86 11.35 5.26
N ALA A 102 4.37 10.16 5.57
CA ALA A 102 3.93 9.41 6.75
C ALA A 102 4.11 10.19 8.06
N LYS A 103 5.06 11.12 8.14
CA LYS A 103 5.26 11.98 9.31
C LYS A 103 4.00 12.75 9.69
N ILE A 104 3.19 13.12 8.71
CA ILE A 104 1.99 13.92 8.93
C ILE A 104 0.92 13.11 9.67
N LEU A 105 0.77 11.83 9.31
CA LEU A 105 -0.29 10.99 9.86
C LEU A 105 0.18 10.04 10.95
N ALA A 106 1.47 9.71 11.00
CA ALA A 106 2.02 8.75 11.93
C ALA A 106 1.63 9.01 13.40
N PRO A 107 1.67 10.26 13.91
CA PRO A 107 1.29 10.50 15.31
C PRO A 107 -0.17 10.17 15.63
N ARG A 108 -1.03 10.07 14.61
CA ARG A 108 -2.46 9.76 14.76
C ARG A 108 -2.78 8.28 14.56
N MET A 109 -1.80 7.46 14.17
CA MET A 109 -2.02 6.05 13.84
C MET A 109 -1.87 5.16 15.07
N GLN A 110 -2.80 4.23 15.27
CA GLN A 110 -2.73 3.24 16.34
C GLN A 110 -1.58 2.25 16.12
N PHE A 111 -1.28 1.95 14.87
CA PHE A 111 -0.24 0.99 14.48
C PHE A 111 1.14 1.34 15.07
N ILE A 112 1.41 2.62 15.29
CA ILE A 112 2.71 3.09 15.77
C ILE A 112 2.71 3.58 17.22
N LYS A 113 1.58 3.48 17.93
CA LYS A 113 1.48 4.00 19.31
C LYS A 113 2.46 3.37 20.30
N ASN A 114 2.88 2.15 20.04
CA ASN A 114 3.84 1.45 20.90
C ASN A 114 5.30 1.83 20.61
N TRP A 115 5.52 2.69 19.62
CA TRP A 115 6.84 3.16 19.25
C TRP A 115 7.08 4.55 19.82
N ARG A 116 8.33 4.82 20.23
CA ARG A 116 8.69 6.18 20.64
C ARG A 116 8.55 7.14 19.45
N PRO A 117 8.22 8.42 19.68
CA PRO A 117 8.05 9.36 18.57
C PRO A 117 9.22 9.43 17.60
N GLU A 118 10.45 9.31 18.10
CA GLU A 118 11.65 9.32 17.26
C GLU A 118 11.87 8.02 16.48
N ASP A 119 11.19 6.93 16.87
CA ASP A 119 11.36 5.60 16.27
C ASP A 119 10.16 5.17 15.41
N TRP A 120 9.21 6.06 15.15
CA TRP A 120 7.97 5.70 14.46
C TRP A 120 8.20 5.01 13.11
N HIS A 121 9.28 5.39 12.39
CA HIS A 121 9.61 4.81 11.09
C HIS A 121 9.92 3.32 11.17
N LEU A 122 10.32 2.81 12.34
CA LEU A 122 10.60 1.38 12.53
C LEU A 122 9.34 0.53 12.41
N ALA A 123 8.15 1.12 12.68
CA ALA A 123 6.89 0.41 12.52
C ALA A 123 6.60 0.03 11.06
N PHE A 124 7.24 0.71 10.11
CA PHE A 124 7.07 0.45 8.68
C PHE A 124 8.12 -0.49 8.09
N LEU A 125 9.01 -1.05 8.93
CA LEU A 125 9.95 -2.06 8.47
C LEU A 125 9.23 -3.36 8.11
N GLY A 126 9.75 -4.06 7.12
CA GLY A 126 9.10 -5.24 6.57
C GLY A 126 8.14 -4.88 5.44
N ASP A 127 7.72 -5.88 4.67
CA ASP A 127 7.00 -5.63 3.43
C ASP A 127 5.49 -5.55 3.62
N LEU A 128 4.92 -6.39 4.49
CA LEU A 128 3.46 -6.54 4.58
C LEU A 128 3.01 -6.55 6.03
N HIS A 129 2.05 -5.67 6.35
CA HIS A 129 1.51 -5.53 7.70
C HIS A 129 -0.01 -5.53 7.70
N LEU A 130 -0.59 -6.17 8.73
CA LEU A 130 -2.00 -5.92 9.07
C LEU A 130 -2.04 -4.63 9.88
N ILE A 131 -2.97 -3.74 9.52
CA ILE A 131 -3.14 -2.47 10.23
C ILE A 131 -4.58 -2.35 10.73
N PRO A 132 -4.81 -1.56 11.81
CA PRO A 132 -6.17 -1.31 12.27
C PRO A 132 -7.02 -0.61 11.21
N LYS A 133 -8.30 -0.96 11.16
CA LYS A 133 -9.28 -0.32 10.27
C LYS A 133 -9.24 1.20 10.38
N ASN A 134 -9.16 1.72 11.60
CA ASN A 134 -9.17 3.17 11.82
C ASN A 134 -7.95 3.86 11.20
N ASP A 135 -6.79 3.20 11.21
CA ASP A 135 -5.59 3.74 10.57
C ASP A 135 -5.76 3.77 9.05
N PHE A 136 -6.29 2.70 8.47
CA PHE A 136 -6.56 2.64 7.04
C PHE A 136 -7.52 3.77 6.63
N LYS A 137 -8.62 3.93 7.37
CA LYS A 137 -9.60 4.98 7.09
C LYS A 137 -9.00 6.38 7.22
N LEU A 138 -8.18 6.61 8.24
CA LEU A 138 -7.49 7.89 8.43
C LEU A 138 -6.68 8.26 7.19
N ILE A 139 -5.92 7.32 6.67
CA ILE A 139 -5.06 7.56 5.51
C ILE A 139 -5.89 7.70 4.23
N GLU A 140 -6.85 6.81 4.02
CA GLU A 140 -7.70 6.86 2.82
C GLU A 140 -8.57 8.12 2.78
N ASP A 141 -9.09 8.57 3.92
CA ASP A 141 -9.86 9.81 4.00
C ASP A 141 -9.00 11.02 3.58
N GLU A 142 -7.74 11.05 3.98
CA GLU A 142 -6.82 12.09 3.55
C GLU A 142 -6.54 12.00 2.05
N MET A 143 -6.37 10.79 1.52
CA MET A 143 -6.24 10.58 0.08
C MET A 143 -7.45 11.13 -0.67
N GLN A 144 -8.65 10.80 -0.20
CA GLN A 144 -9.89 11.26 -0.85
C GLN A 144 -10.01 12.78 -0.81
N ARG A 145 -9.62 13.40 0.32
CA ARG A 145 -9.60 14.85 0.44
C ARG A 145 -8.70 15.49 -0.62
N LEU A 146 -7.52 14.92 -0.84
CA LEU A 146 -6.58 15.42 -1.85
C LEU A 146 -7.10 15.24 -3.27
N ILE A 147 -7.74 14.11 -3.55
CA ILE A 147 -8.35 13.83 -4.85
C ILE A 147 -9.49 14.81 -5.12
N ASP A 148 -10.35 15.06 -4.13
CA ASP A 148 -11.46 16.01 -4.25
C ASP A 148 -10.95 17.43 -4.49
N LYS A 149 -9.88 17.81 -3.79
CA LYS A 149 -9.23 19.11 -3.97
C LYS A 149 -8.69 19.27 -5.39
N ARG A 150 -8.07 18.22 -5.94
CA ARG A 150 -7.58 18.21 -7.33
C ARG A 150 -8.73 18.42 -8.32
N SER A 151 -9.83 17.70 -8.13
CA SER A 151 -11.02 17.80 -8.99
C SER A 151 -11.64 19.19 -8.95
N ASN A 152 -11.77 19.78 -7.76
CA ASN A 152 -12.30 21.12 -7.58
C ASN A 152 -11.41 22.18 -8.23
N LYS A 153 -10.10 22.03 -8.09
CA LYS A 153 -9.13 22.93 -8.72
C LYS A 153 -9.21 22.87 -10.24
N SER A 154 -9.31 21.66 -10.80
CA SER A 154 -9.47 21.46 -12.25
C SER A 154 -10.76 22.09 -12.75
N TYR A 155 -11.87 21.93 -12.00
CA TYR A 155 -13.17 22.53 -12.36
C TYR A 155 -13.10 24.06 -12.35
N ARG A 156 -12.40 24.66 -11.38
CA ARG A 156 -12.28 26.13 -11.27
C ARG A 156 -11.43 26.75 -12.39
N ASN A 157 -10.52 25.97 -12.98
CA ASN A 157 -9.63 26.44 -14.04
C ASN A 157 -10.22 26.28 -15.45
N ASN A 158 -11.39 25.68 -15.53
CA ASN A 158 -12.16 25.59 -16.76
C ASN A 158 -13.24 26.64 -16.77
#